data_39cc2ecc0593840820c5fb4d37e1c7d8
#
_entry.id   39cc2ecc0593840820c5fb4d37e1c7d8
#
_cell.length_a   1.000
_cell.length_b   1.000
_cell.length_c   1.000
_cell.angle_alpha   90.00
_cell.angle_beta   90.00
_cell.angle_gamma   90.00
#
_symmetry.space_group_name_H-M   'P 1'
#
loop_
_entity.id
_entity.type
_entity.pdbx_description
1 polymer ?
#
loop_
_entity_poly.entity_id
_entity_poly.type
_entity_poly.pdbx_seq_one_letter_code
_entity_poly.pdbx_strand_id
1 'polypeptide(L)'
;INGMSVIQQFRQQARFGERMGEASRSHYLARMQTLRLDGFLLRPLLSLFSALILCGLMMLFGFSSVGTVEVGVLYAFINYLGRLNEPLIELTTQQSMLQQAVVAGERIFELMDAPRQQYGNDRLPLSSGRIEVDRLSFAYRGDRHVLSEINLQVPSRDFVALVGHTGSGKSTLANLLMGYYPLKQGEIRLDGRPLSSLSHQTLRQGVAMVQQDPVVLADTFFANVTLGRDISEQQVWQALETVQLAELARGLSEGIHTRLGEQGNNLSVGQKQLLAMARVLVAAPQILILDEATANIDSGTEQAIQRALRAIRQHTTLVVIAHRVSTITEADTILVLHRGQAVEQGNHRELLAQQGRYWQMYQLQLAGDELSSGIVAEA
;
A
#
# COMPACT_ATOMS: atom_id res chain seq x y z
N ILE A 1 -13.84 -7.68 10.04
CA ILE A 1 -15.21 -7.48 9.50
C ILE A 1 -15.32 -6.01 9.06
N ASN A 2 -14.47 -5.62 8.15
CA ASN A 2 -14.51 -4.30 7.53
C ASN A 2 -15.75 -4.25 6.61
N GLY A 3 -16.70 -3.34 6.87
CA GLY A 3 -17.89 -3.15 6.05
C GLY A 3 -19.22 -3.56 6.73
N MET A 4 -19.20 -4.02 7.99
CA MET A 4 -20.45 -4.35 8.70
C MET A 4 -21.39 -3.13 8.84
N SER A 5 -20.81 -1.94 9.05
CA SER A 5 -21.57 -0.68 9.09
C SER A 5 -22.34 -0.41 7.80
N VAL A 6 -21.72 -0.66 6.65
CA VAL A 6 -22.35 -0.50 5.33
C VAL A 6 -23.50 -1.51 5.16
N ILE A 7 -23.28 -2.79 5.53
CA ILE A 7 -24.30 -3.83 5.46
C ILE A 7 -25.50 -3.45 6.34
N GLN A 8 -25.28 -2.89 7.54
CA GLN A 8 -26.32 -2.43 8.45
C GLN A 8 -27.05 -1.21 7.89
N GLN A 9 -26.31 -0.23 7.39
CA GLN A 9 -26.87 1.00 6.83
C GLN A 9 -27.81 0.73 5.67
N PHE A 10 -27.43 -0.22 4.78
CA PHE A 10 -28.25 -0.62 3.64
C PHE A 10 -29.24 -1.76 3.93
N ARG A 11 -29.39 -2.18 5.20
CA ARG A 11 -30.30 -3.24 5.65
C ARG A 11 -30.13 -4.55 4.85
N GLN A 12 -28.91 -4.89 4.49
CA GLN A 12 -28.58 -6.08 3.68
C GLN A 12 -28.14 -7.28 4.53
N GLN A 13 -28.39 -7.29 5.85
CA GLN A 13 -27.94 -8.34 6.75
C GLN A 13 -28.43 -9.73 6.34
N ALA A 14 -29.71 -9.83 5.93
CA ALA A 14 -30.30 -11.11 5.50
C ALA A 14 -29.54 -11.67 4.27
N ARG A 15 -29.38 -10.85 3.23
CA ARG A 15 -28.69 -11.26 1.98
C ARG A 15 -27.22 -11.64 2.21
N PHE A 16 -26.50 -10.89 3.05
CA PHE A 16 -25.12 -11.23 3.37
C PHE A 16 -25.03 -12.44 4.30
N GLY A 17 -26.04 -12.64 5.21
CA GLY A 17 -26.19 -13.85 6.01
C GLY A 17 -26.38 -15.09 5.15
N GLU A 18 -27.24 -15.05 4.13
CA GLU A 18 -27.43 -16.14 3.16
C GLU A 18 -26.13 -16.46 2.41
N ARG A 19 -25.45 -15.44 1.86
CA ARG A 19 -24.15 -15.63 1.18
C ARG A 19 -23.09 -16.25 2.07
N MET A 20 -23.02 -15.79 3.33
CA MET A 20 -22.09 -16.34 4.30
C MET A 20 -22.47 -17.78 4.67
N GLY A 21 -23.78 -18.06 4.77
CA GLY A 21 -24.32 -19.42 4.97
C GLY A 21 -23.96 -20.36 3.81
N GLU A 22 -24.08 -19.91 2.56
CA GLU A 22 -23.70 -20.68 1.37
C GLU A 22 -22.18 -20.96 1.34
N ALA A 23 -21.36 -19.95 1.58
CA ALA A 23 -19.91 -20.11 1.67
C ALA A 23 -19.50 -21.05 2.80
N SER A 24 -20.11 -20.91 3.99
CA SER A 24 -19.89 -21.80 5.13
C SER A 24 -20.32 -23.24 4.82
N ARG A 25 -21.46 -23.40 4.14
CA ARG A 25 -21.99 -24.71 3.74
C ARG A 25 -21.07 -25.39 2.71
N SER A 26 -20.56 -24.64 1.72
CA SER A 26 -19.65 -25.22 0.74
C SER A 26 -18.33 -25.66 1.40
N HIS A 27 -17.79 -24.86 2.30
CA HIS A 27 -16.61 -25.21 3.10
C HIS A 27 -16.87 -26.43 4.00
N TYR A 28 -18.06 -26.50 4.65
CA TYR A 28 -18.46 -27.61 5.46
C TYR A 28 -18.56 -28.91 4.63
N LEU A 29 -19.20 -28.87 3.45
CA LEU A 29 -19.32 -30.02 2.57
C LEU A 29 -17.96 -30.52 2.08
N ALA A 30 -17.05 -29.62 1.69
CA ALA A 30 -15.69 -29.98 1.29
C ALA A 30 -14.94 -30.65 2.46
N ARG A 31 -15.03 -30.08 3.66
CA ARG A 31 -14.40 -30.62 4.87
C ARG A 31 -15.00 -31.98 5.24
N MET A 32 -16.32 -32.12 5.10
CA MET A 32 -17.02 -33.37 5.39
C MET A 32 -16.65 -34.49 4.39
N GLN A 33 -16.40 -34.17 3.12
CA GLN A 33 -15.89 -35.13 2.14
C GLN A 33 -14.52 -35.67 2.56
N THR A 34 -13.61 -34.80 2.98
CA THR A 34 -12.29 -35.20 3.48
C THR A 34 -12.42 -36.11 4.70
N LEU A 35 -13.24 -35.71 5.68
CA LEU A 35 -13.46 -36.49 6.90
C LEU A 35 -14.11 -37.85 6.59
N ARG A 36 -15.01 -37.94 5.59
CA ARG A 36 -15.60 -39.21 5.17
C ARG A 36 -14.58 -40.13 4.50
N LEU A 37 -13.71 -39.60 3.64
CA LEU A 37 -12.62 -40.35 3.02
C LEU A 37 -11.67 -40.92 4.09
N ASP A 38 -11.23 -40.09 5.04
CA ASP A 38 -10.33 -40.51 6.09
C ASP A 38 -10.99 -41.49 7.07
N GLY A 39 -12.23 -41.17 7.50
CA GLY A 39 -12.92 -41.95 8.52
C GLY A 39 -13.55 -43.26 8.03
N PHE A 40 -14.15 -43.28 6.82
CA PHE A 40 -14.87 -44.42 6.30
C PHE A 40 -14.09 -45.27 5.28
N LEU A 41 -13.06 -44.70 4.66
CA LEU A 41 -12.27 -45.46 3.70
C LEU A 41 -10.89 -45.81 4.26
N LEU A 42 -10.08 -44.82 4.61
CA LEU A 42 -8.68 -45.06 4.96
C LEU A 42 -8.51 -45.88 6.25
N ARG A 43 -9.13 -45.43 7.35
CA ARG A 43 -9.02 -46.13 8.64
C ARG A 43 -9.61 -47.52 8.63
N PRO A 44 -10.86 -47.79 8.12
CA PRO A 44 -11.39 -49.13 8.04
C PRO A 44 -10.60 -50.04 7.10
N LEU A 45 -10.05 -49.49 5.99
CA LEU A 45 -9.22 -50.29 5.07
C LEU A 45 -7.92 -50.75 5.74
N LEU A 46 -7.24 -49.84 6.47
CA LEU A 46 -6.04 -50.19 7.25
C LEU A 46 -6.36 -51.22 8.34
N SER A 47 -7.48 -51.06 9.04
CA SER A 47 -7.92 -52.01 10.07
C SER A 47 -8.25 -53.38 9.47
N LEU A 48 -8.94 -53.42 8.33
CA LEU A 48 -9.25 -54.67 7.60
C LEU A 48 -7.95 -55.36 7.16
N PHE A 49 -7.00 -54.60 6.59
CA PHE A 49 -5.71 -55.14 6.17
C PHE A 49 -4.93 -55.72 7.34
N SER A 50 -4.89 -55.04 8.48
CA SER A 50 -4.28 -55.53 9.71
C SER A 50 -4.95 -56.80 10.24
N ALA A 51 -6.28 -56.87 10.19
CA ALA A 51 -7.03 -58.04 10.58
C ALA A 51 -6.77 -59.25 9.66
N LEU A 52 -6.70 -59.04 8.33
CA LEU A 52 -6.34 -60.08 7.35
C LEU A 52 -4.92 -60.61 7.57
N ILE A 53 -3.96 -59.74 7.84
CA ILE A 53 -2.58 -60.15 8.17
C ILE A 53 -2.59 -61.01 9.46
N LEU A 54 -3.34 -60.58 10.47
CA LEU A 54 -3.43 -61.30 11.73
C LEU A 54 -4.06 -62.70 11.57
N CYS A 55 -5.19 -62.79 10.80
CA CYS A 55 -5.83 -64.04 10.47
C CYS A 55 -4.90 -64.97 9.67
N GLY A 56 -4.16 -64.41 8.70
CA GLY A 56 -3.18 -65.13 7.91
C GLY A 56 -2.05 -65.72 8.79
N LEU A 57 -1.53 -64.92 9.70
CA LEU A 57 -0.52 -65.36 10.69
C LEU A 57 -1.09 -66.46 11.58
N MET A 58 -2.30 -66.30 12.14
CA MET A 58 -2.92 -67.31 12.96
C MET A 58 -3.13 -68.64 12.21
N MET A 59 -3.54 -68.61 10.96
CA MET A 59 -3.67 -69.81 10.11
C MET A 59 -2.32 -70.44 9.84
N LEU A 60 -1.28 -69.63 9.51
CA LEU A 60 0.04 -70.15 9.25
C LEU A 60 0.64 -70.84 10.45
N PHE A 61 0.46 -70.29 11.64
CA PHE A 61 0.91 -70.87 12.90
C PHE A 61 0.05 -72.04 13.32
N GLY A 62 -1.26 -72.04 13.06
CA GLY A 62 -2.18 -73.13 13.42
C GLY A 62 -2.01 -74.37 12.55
N PHE A 63 -1.65 -74.24 11.27
CA PHE A 63 -1.40 -75.32 10.34
C PHE A 63 0.03 -75.84 10.34
N SER A 64 1.01 -75.06 10.91
CA SER A 64 2.38 -75.51 11.00
C SER A 64 2.50 -76.50 12.17
N SER A 65 2.70 -77.78 11.85
CA SER A 65 2.99 -78.87 12.82
C SER A 65 4.36 -78.71 13.53
N VAL A 66 4.96 -77.58 13.43
CA VAL A 66 6.26 -77.24 14.03
C VAL A 66 6.01 -76.76 15.44
N GLY A 67 6.42 -77.60 16.39
CA GLY A 67 6.22 -77.41 17.81
C GLY A 67 6.46 -76.03 18.35
N THR A 68 5.60 -75.67 19.30
CA THR A 68 5.72 -74.57 20.27
C THR A 68 6.19 -73.24 19.72
N VAL A 69 5.32 -72.55 18.94
CA VAL A 69 5.45 -71.11 18.81
C VAL A 69 5.16 -70.56 20.21
N GLU A 70 6.14 -69.93 20.81
CA GLU A 70 5.95 -69.29 22.10
C GLU A 70 4.85 -68.22 22.00
N VAL A 71 3.86 -68.25 22.88
CA VAL A 71 2.74 -67.27 22.94
C VAL A 71 3.26 -65.86 22.95
N GLY A 72 4.49 -65.64 23.44
CA GLY A 72 5.18 -64.35 23.41
C GLY A 72 5.44 -63.80 22.00
N VAL A 73 5.77 -64.66 21.02
CA VAL A 73 6.01 -64.24 19.63
C VAL A 73 4.71 -63.75 18.97
N LEU A 74 3.60 -64.50 19.18
CA LEU A 74 2.29 -64.09 18.67
C LEU A 74 1.85 -62.75 19.30
N TYR A 75 2.01 -62.58 20.59
CA TYR A 75 1.73 -61.32 21.30
C TYR A 75 2.57 -60.15 20.78
N ALA A 76 3.87 -60.36 20.57
CA ALA A 76 4.72 -59.35 19.97
C ALA A 76 4.26 -58.93 18.58
N PHE A 77 3.89 -59.85 17.72
CA PHE A 77 3.38 -59.60 16.39
C PHE A 77 2.08 -58.72 16.37
N ILE A 78 1.12 -59.08 17.24
CA ILE A 78 -0.11 -58.32 17.43
C ILE A 78 0.21 -56.86 17.83
N ASN A 79 1.12 -56.68 18.80
CA ASN A 79 1.52 -55.36 19.23
C ASN A 79 2.26 -54.56 18.15
N TYR A 80 3.12 -55.21 17.35
CA TYR A 80 3.82 -54.49 16.25
C TYR A 80 2.86 -54.10 15.11
N LEU A 81 1.88 -54.94 14.76
CA LEU A 81 0.83 -54.60 13.79
C LEU A 81 0.00 -53.39 14.26
N GLY A 82 -0.37 -53.37 15.56
CA GLY A 82 -1.08 -52.21 16.13
C GLY A 82 -0.27 -50.92 16.06
N ARG A 83 1.05 -51.00 16.39
CA ARG A 83 1.95 -49.85 16.34
C ARG A 83 2.26 -49.39 14.91
N LEU A 84 2.11 -50.21 13.89
CA LEU A 84 2.33 -49.82 12.47
C LEU A 84 1.23 -48.95 11.93
N ASN A 85 0.01 -49.07 12.42
CA ASN A 85 -1.12 -48.30 11.95
C ASN A 85 -1.06 -46.81 12.29
N GLU A 86 -0.57 -46.43 13.46
CA GLU A 86 -0.42 -45.01 13.87
C GLU A 86 0.52 -44.22 12.95
N PRO A 87 1.76 -44.67 12.66
CA PRO A 87 2.65 -43.96 11.73
C PRO A 87 2.07 -43.84 10.32
N LEU A 88 1.33 -44.82 9.83
CA LEU A 88 0.69 -44.78 8.49
C LEU A 88 -0.39 -43.70 8.41
N ILE A 89 -1.20 -43.55 9.47
CA ILE A 89 -2.20 -42.46 9.56
C ILE A 89 -1.49 -41.11 9.70
N GLU A 90 -0.41 -41.03 10.47
CA GLU A 90 0.35 -39.82 10.65
C GLU A 90 1.02 -39.36 9.34
N LEU A 91 1.56 -40.25 8.54
CA LEU A 91 2.11 -39.97 7.22
C LEU A 91 1.11 -39.28 6.31
N THR A 92 -0.17 -39.66 6.32
CA THR A 92 -1.22 -39.04 5.51
C THR A 92 -1.51 -37.60 5.95
N THR A 93 -1.49 -37.32 7.25
CA THR A 93 -1.66 -35.96 7.78
C THR A 93 -0.44 -35.08 7.49
N GLN A 94 0.77 -35.63 7.60
CA GLN A 94 2.00 -34.93 7.26
C GLN A 94 2.11 -34.62 5.77
N GLN A 95 1.60 -35.48 4.89
CA GLN A 95 1.54 -35.19 3.45
C GLN A 95 0.71 -33.94 3.14
N SER A 96 -0.44 -33.78 3.80
CA SER A 96 -1.27 -32.58 3.65
C SER A 96 -0.54 -31.32 4.14
N MET A 97 0.18 -31.43 5.25
CA MET A 97 0.98 -30.33 5.80
C MET A 97 2.16 -29.97 4.88
N LEU A 98 2.81 -30.96 4.28
CA LEU A 98 3.87 -30.76 3.30
C LEU A 98 3.35 -30.02 2.06
N GLN A 99 2.19 -30.42 1.52
CA GLN A 99 1.58 -29.72 0.39
C GLN A 99 1.27 -28.26 0.70
N GLN A 100 0.75 -27.96 1.90
CA GLN A 100 0.51 -26.58 2.33
C GLN A 100 1.82 -25.80 2.47
N ALA A 101 2.87 -26.43 3.00
CA ALA A 101 4.20 -25.81 3.12
C ALA A 101 4.82 -25.51 1.74
N VAL A 102 4.67 -26.42 0.76
CA VAL A 102 5.13 -26.21 -0.62
C VAL A 102 4.42 -25.01 -1.25
N VAL A 103 3.08 -24.94 -1.18
CA VAL A 103 2.29 -23.82 -1.72
C VAL A 103 2.66 -22.50 -1.04
N ALA A 104 2.90 -22.52 0.28
CA ALA A 104 3.37 -21.32 0.99
C ALA A 104 4.78 -20.92 0.55
N GLY A 105 5.66 -21.91 0.36
CA GLY A 105 7.01 -21.72 -0.17
C GLY A 105 7.01 -21.12 -1.58
N GLU A 106 6.20 -21.62 -2.48
CA GLU A 106 6.05 -21.09 -3.85
C GLU A 106 5.72 -19.59 -3.84
N ARG A 107 4.78 -19.17 -2.99
CA ARG A 107 4.42 -17.75 -2.86
C ARG A 107 5.57 -16.89 -2.34
N ILE A 108 6.36 -17.43 -1.41
CA ILE A 108 7.54 -16.74 -0.87
C ILE A 108 8.61 -16.61 -1.96
N PHE A 109 8.89 -17.69 -2.68
CA PHE A 109 9.88 -17.69 -3.76
C PHE A 109 9.43 -16.82 -4.95
N GLU A 110 8.15 -16.83 -5.34
CA GLU A 110 7.60 -15.93 -6.36
C GLU A 110 7.86 -14.45 -6.00
N LEU A 111 7.71 -14.09 -4.71
CA LEU A 111 8.02 -12.74 -4.24
C LEU A 111 9.54 -12.46 -4.22
N MET A 112 10.35 -13.44 -3.82
CA MET A 112 11.81 -13.30 -3.75
C MET A 112 12.46 -13.23 -5.15
N ASP A 113 11.90 -13.97 -6.11
CA ASP A 113 12.37 -14.03 -7.49
C ASP A 113 11.79 -12.88 -8.34
N ALA A 114 10.88 -12.08 -7.79
CA ALA A 114 10.36 -10.91 -8.48
C ALA A 114 11.52 -9.98 -8.92
N PRO A 115 11.51 -9.50 -10.17
CA PRO A 115 12.60 -8.68 -10.69
C PRO A 115 12.76 -7.42 -9.83
N ARG A 116 13.95 -7.24 -9.27
CA ARG A 116 14.27 -6.05 -8.46
C ARG A 116 14.38 -4.85 -9.39
N GLN A 117 13.82 -3.73 -8.95
CA GLN A 117 14.02 -2.47 -9.65
C GLN A 117 15.51 -2.12 -9.67
N GLN A 118 16.03 -1.83 -10.85
CA GLN A 118 17.42 -1.41 -11.02
C GLN A 118 17.50 0.12 -10.88
N TYR A 119 18.38 0.57 -10.01
CA TYR A 119 18.76 1.96 -9.85
C TYR A 119 20.16 2.18 -10.38
N GLY A 120 20.50 3.41 -10.71
CA GLY A 120 21.85 3.77 -11.08
C GLY A 120 22.82 3.78 -9.90
N ASN A 121 24.06 4.16 -10.18
CA ASN A 121 25.16 4.19 -9.21
C ASN A 121 25.52 5.61 -8.74
N ASP A 122 24.89 6.64 -9.30
CA ASP A 122 25.18 8.02 -8.93
C ASP A 122 24.64 8.34 -7.53
N ARG A 123 25.56 8.53 -6.59
CA ARG A 123 25.29 8.79 -5.17
C ARG A 123 25.36 10.25 -4.80
N LEU A 124 25.65 11.15 -5.75
CA LEU A 124 25.70 12.58 -5.46
C LEU A 124 24.31 13.08 -5.05
N PRO A 125 24.15 13.79 -3.95
CA PRO A 125 22.87 14.37 -3.55
C PRO A 125 22.28 15.27 -4.65
N LEU A 126 20.97 15.43 -4.67
CA LEU A 126 20.33 16.48 -5.46
C LEU A 126 20.64 17.82 -4.81
N SER A 127 20.92 18.85 -5.62
CA SER A 127 21.37 20.15 -5.14
C SER A 127 20.34 21.25 -5.29
N SER A 128 19.54 21.21 -6.36
CA SER A 128 18.64 22.31 -6.72
C SER A 128 17.18 21.90 -6.86
N GLY A 129 16.93 20.62 -7.16
CA GLY A 129 15.58 20.10 -7.37
C GLY A 129 14.97 20.51 -8.72
N ARG A 130 15.79 20.83 -9.73
CA ARG A 130 15.31 21.06 -11.09
C ARG A 130 14.78 19.76 -11.70
N ILE A 131 13.61 19.81 -12.35
CA ILE A 131 12.97 18.66 -13.01
C ILE A 131 12.85 18.94 -14.50
N GLU A 132 13.28 17.98 -15.33
CA GLU A 132 13.09 18.00 -16.77
C GLU A 132 12.49 16.66 -17.21
N VAL A 133 11.40 16.73 -17.96
CA VAL A 133 10.70 15.60 -18.56
C VAL A 133 10.68 15.82 -20.07
N ASP A 134 11.26 14.89 -20.83
CA ASP A 134 11.34 14.97 -22.30
C ASP A 134 10.64 13.77 -22.94
N ARG A 135 9.61 14.04 -23.73
CA ARG A 135 8.81 13.09 -24.52
C ARG A 135 8.45 11.81 -23.79
N LEU A 136 8.05 11.96 -22.52
CA LEU A 136 7.77 10.84 -21.63
C LEU A 136 6.47 10.15 -22.07
N SER A 137 6.57 8.86 -22.43
CA SER A 137 5.42 7.99 -22.66
C SER A 137 5.49 6.77 -21.76
N PHE A 138 4.36 6.39 -21.16
CA PHE A 138 4.33 5.32 -20.17
C PHE A 138 3.05 4.48 -20.21
N ALA A 139 3.23 3.16 -20.08
CA ALA A 139 2.16 2.18 -19.88
C ALA A 139 2.53 1.22 -18.74
N TYR A 140 1.58 0.92 -17.84
CA TYR A 140 1.82 -0.06 -16.75
C TYR A 140 1.96 -1.48 -17.28
N ARG A 141 1.06 -1.87 -18.21
CA ARG A 141 1.05 -3.20 -18.84
C ARG A 141 0.62 -3.06 -20.31
N GLY A 142 1.28 -3.82 -21.19
CA GLY A 142 0.96 -3.85 -22.61
C GLY A 142 1.17 -2.50 -23.31
N ASP A 143 0.40 -2.25 -24.39
CA ASP A 143 0.57 -1.09 -25.29
C ASP A 143 -0.36 0.09 -24.97
N ARG A 144 -1.20 -0.03 -23.94
CA ARG A 144 -2.10 1.05 -23.56
C ARG A 144 -1.35 2.13 -22.76
N HIS A 145 -0.94 3.18 -23.46
CA HIS A 145 -0.30 4.34 -22.84
C HIS A 145 -1.24 5.04 -21.86
N VAL A 146 -0.74 5.31 -20.66
CA VAL A 146 -1.38 6.15 -19.64
C VAL A 146 -0.87 7.58 -19.76
N LEU A 147 0.40 7.75 -20.18
CA LEU A 147 1.01 9.02 -20.52
C LEU A 147 1.59 8.92 -21.94
N SER A 148 1.46 10.00 -22.71
CA SER A 148 1.92 10.09 -24.10
C SER A 148 2.61 11.44 -24.34
N GLU A 149 3.90 11.39 -24.68
CA GLU A 149 4.73 12.52 -25.07
C GLU A 149 4.67 13.74 -24.12
N ILE A 150 4.72 13.48 -22.82
CA ILE A 150 4.75 14.54 -21.81
C ILE A 150 6.08 15.26 -21.85
N ASN A 151 6.01 16.59 -21.97
CA ASN A 151 7.15 17.50 -21.82
C ASN A 151 6.86 18.45 -20.66
N LEU A 152 7.84 18.60 -19.74
CA LEU A 152 7.71 19.47 -18.58
C LEU A 152 9.10 19.94 -18.14
N GLN A 153 9.24 21.24 -17.91
CA GLN A 153 10.42 21.82 -17.30
C GLN A 153 10.01 22.57 -16.05
N VAL A 154 10.62 22.22 -14.93
CA VAL A 154 10.38 22.82 -13.63
C VAL A 154 11.69 23.40 -13.12
N PRO A 155 11.84 24.70 -13.09
CA PRO A 155 12.98 25.34 -12.47
C PRO A 155 13.12 24.95 -10.98
N SER A 156 14.31 25.16 -10.44
CA SER A 156 14.56 24.94 -9.02
C SER A 156 13.66 25.83 -8.16
N ARG A 157 13.06 25.24 -7.14
CA ARG A 157 12.17 25.91 -6.16
C ARG A 157 10.87 26.47 -6.74
N ASP A 158 10.53 26.11 -7.97
CA ASP A 158 9.23 26.42 -8.54
C ASP A 158 8.13 25.54 -7.99
N PHE A 159 6.92 26.06 -8.03
CA PHE A 159 5.71 25.34 -7.69
C PHE A 159 4.93 25.01 -8.95
N VAL A 160 4.80 23.71 -9.26
CA VAL A 160 4.01 23.19 -10.37
C VAL A 160 2.74 22.54 -9.87
N ALA A 161 1.59 22.95 -10.40
CA ALA A 161 0.31 22.29 -10.19
C ALA A 161 -0.02 21.36 -11.36
N LEU A 162 -0.26 20.09 -11.08
CA LEU A 162 -0.79 19.10 -12.03
C LEU A 162 -2.31 19.07 -11.92
N VAL A 163 -3.02 19.46 -12.97
CA VAL A 163 -4.48 19.57 -13.03
C VAL A 163 -5.05 18.66 -14.10
N GLY A 164 -6.27 18.20 -13.91
CA GLY A 164 -6.97 17.33 -14.89
C GLY A 164 -7.96 16.41 -14.20
N HIS A 165 -8.89 15.84 -14.98
CA HIS A 165 -9.87 14.88 -14.45
C HIS A 165 -9.21 13.62 -13.88
N THR A 166 -9.96 12.89 -13.05
CA THR A 166 -9.55 11.56 -12.58
C THR A 166 -9.22 10.65 -13.76
N GLY A 167 -8.09 9.94 -13.69
CA GLY A 167 -7.61 9.09 -14.78
C GLY A 167 -6.85 9.83 -15.89
N SER A 168 -6.55 11.13 -15.75
CA SER A 168 -5.77 11.88 -16.77
C SER A 168 -4.26 11.59 -16.74
N GLY A 169 -3.74 10.86 -15.73
CA GLY A 169 -2.33 10.48 -15.62
C GLY A 169 -1.52 11.22 -14.55
N LYS A 170 -2.11 12.12 -13.76
CA LYS A 170 -1.42 12.92 -12.73
C LYS A 170 -0.62 12.07 -11.74
N SER A 171 -1.29 11.13 -11.07
CA SER A 171 -0.64 10.25 -10.09
C SER A 171 0.39 9.30 -10.75
N THR A 172 0.19 8.96 -12.04
CA THR A 172 1.19 8.21 -12.81
C THR A 172 2.46 9.04 -13.02
N LEU A 173 2.33 10.31 -13.43
CA LEU A 173 3.47 11.20 -13.57
C LEU A 173 4.21 11.39 -12.23
N ALA A 174 3.47 11.60 -11.14
CA ALA A 174 4.04 11.69 -9.80
C ALA A 174 4.83 10.42 -9.41
N ASN A 175 4.28 9.24 -9.67
CA ASN A 175 4.95 7.97 -9.39
C ASN A 175 6.22 7.76 -10.23
N LEU A 176 6.23 8.26 -11.48
CA LEU A 176 7.42 8.21 -12.35
C LEU A 176 8.50 9.17 -11.87
N LEU A 177 8.15 10.37 -11.41
CA LEU A 177 9.08 11.32 -10.78
C LEU A 177 9.70 10.75 -9.49
N MET A 178 8.93 9.96 -8.72
CA MET A 178 9.44 9.19 -7.57
C MET A 178 10.38 8.04 -7.96
N GLY A 179 10.48 7.72 -9.25
CA GLY A 179 11.26 6.58 -9.72
C GLY A 179 10.69 5.24 -9.29
N TYR A 180 9.37 5.10 -9.12
CA TYR A 180 8.74 3.82 -8.75
C TYR A 180 8.64 2.84 -9.92
N TYR A 181 8.72 3.34 -11.15
CA TYR A 181 8.64 2.51 -12.36
C TYR A 181 9.76 2.84 -13.32
N PRO A 182 10.34 1.84 -13.99
CA PRO A 182 11.34 2.07 -15.03
C PRO A 182 10.73 2.76 -16.24
N LEU A 183 11.46 3.72 -16.79
CA LEU A 183 11.07 4.42 -18.01
C LEU A 183 11.43 3.58 -19.23
N LYS A 184 10.48 3.43 -20.17
CA LYS A 184 10.70 2.73 -21.45
C LYS A 184 10.85 3.70 -22.62
N GLN A 185 10.17 4.85 -22.55
CA GLN A 185 10.16 5.87 -23.62
C GLN A 185 10.23 7.26 -22.99
N GLY A 186 11.09 8.11 -23.55
CA GLY A 186 11.37 9.42 -23.01
C GLY A 186 12.34 9.39 -21.85
N GLU A 187 12.59 10.53 -21.23
CA GLU A 187 13.55 10.69 -20.16
C GLU A 187 13.04 11.64 -19.09
N ILE A 188 13.37 11.36 -17.84
CA ILE A 188 13.25 12.28 -16.70
C ILE A 188 14.66 12.57 -16.20
N ARG A 189 14.97 13.84 -16.02
CA ARG A 189 16.22 14.30 -15.44
C ARG A 189 15.95 15.10 -14.18
N LEU A 190 16.72 14.85 -13.14
CA LEU A 190 16.73 15.62 -11.90
C LEU A 190 18.11 16.29 -11.77
N ASP A 191 18.13 17.60 -11.65
CA ASP A 191 19.37 18.41 -11.69
C ASP A 191 20.26 18.10 -12.91
N GLY A 192 19.63 17.91 -14.08
CA GLY A 192 20.30 17.59 -15.34
C GLY A 192 20.77 16.11 -15.46
N ARG A 193 20.60 15.28 -14.44
CA ARG A 193 21.00 13.87 -14.40
C ARG A 193 19.82 12.95 -14.68
N PRO A 194 19.98 11.96 -15.58
CA PRO A 194 18.92 10.99 -15.84
C PRO A 194 18.46 10.27 -14.57
N LEU A 195 17.15 10.12 -14.39
CA LEU A 195 16.57 9.42 -13.24
C LEU A 195 17.12 7.99 -13.10
N SER A 196 17.36 7.32 -14.22
CA SER A 196 17.92 5.97 -14.29
C SER A 196 19.37 5.86 -13.82
N SER A 197 20.13 6.97 -13.83
CA SER A 197 21.51 6.99 -13.35
C SER A 197 21.63 7.15 -11.83
N LEU A 198 20.58 7.68 -11.19
CA LEU A 198 20.60 8.00 -9.76
C LEU A 198 20.48 6.75 -8.90
N SER A 199 21.24 6.72 -7.80
CA SER A 199 21.13 5.64 -6.83
C SER A 199 19.80 5.71 -6.07
N HIS A 200 19.35 4.56 -5.55
CA HIS A 200 18.18 4.51 -4.69
C HIS A 200 18.27 5.48 -3.51
N GLN A 201 19.45 5.58 -2.90
CA GLN A 201 19.70 6.47 -1.77
C GLN A 201 19.51 7.94 -2.16
N THR A 202 20.11 8.38 -3.27
CA THR A 202 20.00 9.74 -3.79
C THR A 202 18.54 10.12 -4.07
N LEU A 203 17.78 9.23 -4.71
CA LEU A 203 16.38 9.45 -4.98
C LEU A 203 15.55 9.59 -3.70
N ARG A 204 15.74 8.69 -2.72
CA ARG A 204 14.94 8.70 -1.48
C ARG A 204 15.30 9.81 -0.51
N GLN A 205 16.50 10.38 -0.62
CA GLN A 205 16.89 11.56 0.14
C GLN A 205 16.44 12.86 -0.55
N GLY A 206 16.52 12.91 -1.89
CA GLY A 206 16.24 14.12 -2.65
C GLY A 206 14.80 14.33 -3.05
N VAL A 207 13.99 13.25 -3.16
CA VAL A 207 12.59 13.31 -3.60
C VAL A 207 11.70 12.68 -2.55
N ALA A 208 10.72 13.43 -2.06
CA ALA A 208 9.70 12.95 -1.13
C ALA A 208 8.30 13.07 -1.72
N MET A 209 7.38 12.23 -1.24
CA MET A 209 5.98 12.28 -1.63
C MET A 209 5.08 12.22 -0.39
N VAL A 210 4.11 13.10 -0.32
CA VAL A 210 2.97 13.03 0.60
C VAL A 210 1.77 12.51 -0.17
N GLN A 211 1.28 11.34 0.23
CA GLN A 211 0.11 10.71 -0.37
C GLN A 211 -1.19 11.32 0.15
N GLN A 212 -2.27 11.13 -0.59
CA GLN A 212 -3.62 11.53 -0.21
C GLN A 212 -4.03 11.01 1.17
N ASP A 213 -3.77 9.73 1.46
CA ASP A 213 -4.00 9.08 2.75
C ASP A 213 -2.65 8.73 3.39
N PRO A 214 -2.08 9.62 4.22
CA PRO A 214 -0.77 9.37 4.82
C PRO A 214 -0.82 8.21 5.82
N VAL A 215 0.12 7.28 5.68
CA VAL A 215 0.27 6.16 6.60
C VAL A 215 0.86 6.66 7.92
N VAL A 216 0.19 6.30 9.03
CA VAL A 216 0.67 6.51 10.39
C VAL A 216 1.04 5.15 10.97
N LEU A 217 2.28 5.04 11.46
CA LEU A 217 2.79 3.82 12.08
C LEU A 217 2.28 3.70 13.53
N ALA A 218 2.02 2.48 13.98
CA ALA A 218 1.66 2.19 15.37
C ALA A 218 2.90 2.31 16.28
N ASP A 219 3.46 3.52 16.36
CA ASP A 219 4.67 3.87 17.08
C ASP A 219 4.53 5.28 17.68
N THR A 220 5.55 5.79 18.35
CA THR A 220 5.52 7.12 18.97
C THR A 220 5.34 8.23 17.93
N PHE A 221 4.86 9.39 18.38
CA PHE A 221 4.79 10.58 17.52
C PHE A 221 6.17 10.93 16.96
N PHE A 222 7.21 10.87 17.80
CA PHE A 222 8.60 11.08 17.42
C PHE A 222 9.05 10.12 16.31
N ALA A 223 8.83 8.82 16.52
CA ALA A 223 9.19 7.79 15.52
C ALA A 223 8.43 7.99 14.19
N ASN A 224 7.18 8.44 14.26
CA ASN A 224 6.40 8.77 13.07
C ASN A 224 6.95 9.97 12.30
N VAL A 225 7.52 10.97 12.96
CA VAL A 225 8.14 12.13 12.29
C VAL A 225 9.51 11.77 11.74
N THR A 226 10.34 11.11 12.53
CA THR A 226 11.75 10.82 12.18
C THR A 226 11.89 9.65 11.21
N LEU A 227 11.01 8.66 11.27
CA LEU A 227 11.09 7.40 10.50
C LEU A 227 12.47 6.72 10.62
N GLY A 228 13.04 6.73 11.83
CA GLY A 228 14.33 6.12 12.14
C GLY A 228 15.55 6.91 11.67
N ARG A 229 15.39 8.16 11.24
CA ARG A 229 16.50 9.06 10.94
C ARG A 229 17.08 9.62 12.24
N ASP A 230 18.37 9.95 12.22
CA ASP A 230 19.06 10.62 13.34
C ASP A 230 18.70 12.12 13.35
N ILE A 231 17.64 12.45 14.04
CA ILE A 231 17.03 13.79 14.12
C ILE A 231 16.79 14.12 15.58
N SER A 232 17.24 15.31 16.00
CA SER A 232 17.07 15.76 17.37
C SER A 232 15.60 16.08 17.71
N GLU A 233 15.23 15.91 18.97
CA GLU A 233 13.88 16.29 19.46
C GLU A 233 13.56 17.76 19.16
N GLN A 234 14.54 18.64 19.24
CA GLN A 234 14.38 20.04 18.93
C GLN A 234 13.94 20.27 17.49
N GLN A 235 14.52 19.54 16.52
CA GLN A 235 14.11 19.62 15.12
C GLN A 235 12.69 19.07 14.91
N VAL A 236 12.33 18.00 15.63
CA VAL A 236 10.97 17.48 15.61
C VAL A 236 9.98 18.50 16.12
N TRP A 237 10.26 19.14 17.26
CA TRP A 237 9.39 20.19 17.81
C TRP A 237 9.25 21.38 16.86
N GLN A 238 10.33 21.86 16.24
CA GLN A 238 10.29 22.92 15.23
C GLN A 238 9.39 22.55 14.04
N ALA A 239 9.52 21.31 13.54
CA ALA A 239 8.66 20.83 12.46
C ALA A 239 7.19 20.79 12.89
N LEU A 240 6.89 20.28 14.10
CA LEU A 240 5.53 20.25 14.64
C LEU A 240 4.94 21.63 14.88
N GLU A 241 5.75 22.60 15.30
CA GLU A 241 5.34 24.02 15.42
C GLU A 241 4.99 24.61 14.05
N THR A 242 5.81 24.38 13.05
CA THR A 242 5.57 24.86 11.68
C THR A 242 4.28 24.33 11.10
N VAL A 243 3.96 23.06 11.34
CA VAL A 243 2.69 22.43 10.86
C VAL A 243 1.54 22.57 11.87
N GLN A 244 1.72 23.29 12.99
CA GLN A 244 0.70 23.50 14.03
C GLN A 244 0.19 22.21 14.70
N LEU A 245 1.02 21.20 14.82
CA LEU A 245 0.76 19.99 15.61
C LEU A 245 1.38 20.00 17.00
N ALA A 246 2.18 21.03 17.34
CA ALA A 246 2.91 21.08 18.59
C ALA A 246 1.98 21.10 19.82
N GLU A 247 0.86 21.84 19.77
CA GLU A 247 -0.11 21.89 20.87
C GLU A 247 -0.79 20.53 21.07
N LEU A 248 -1.14 19.85 19.98
CA LEU A 248 -1.67 18.49 20.05
C LEU A 248 -0.66 17.56 20.75
N ALA A 249 0.60 17.59 20.29
CA ALA A 249 1.64 16.73 20.86
C ALA A 249 1.93 17.05 22.33
N ARG A 250 1.94 18.33 22.74
CA ARG A 250 2.10 18.73 24.16
C ARG A 250 0.93 18.30 25.05
N GLY A 251 -0.28 18.23 24.49
CA GLY A 251 -1.48 17.78 25.20
C GLY A 251 -1.56 16.27 25.44
N LEU A 252 -0.70 15.47 24.80
CA LEU A 252 -0.63 14.04 25.00
C LEU A 252 0.15 13.69 26.30
N SER A 253 -0.14 12.52 26.87
CA SER A 253 0.40 12.09 28.18
C SER A 253 1.92 12.05 28.25
N GLU A 254 2.59 11.69 27.16
CA GLU A 254 4.06 11.58 27.04
C GLU A 254 4.63 12.51 25.94
N GLY A 255 3.86 13.55 25.54
CA GLY A 255 4.27 14.47 24.49
C GLY A 255 4.54 13.74 23.17
N ILE A 256 5.69 14.04 22.54
CA ILE A 256 6.12 13.39 21.28
C ILE A 256 6.46 11.90 21.43
N HIS A 257 6.59 11.38 22.64
CA HIS A 257 6.84 9.96 22.91
C HIS A 257 5.55 9.16 23.08
N THR A 258 4.38 9.81 23.07
CA THR A 258 3.09 9.11 23.10
C THR A 258 2.93 8.24 21.86
N ARG A 259 2.53 6.98 22.07
CA ARG A 259 2.26 6.04 20.98
C ARG A 259 0.96 6.37 20.26
N LEU A 260 1.02 6.43 18.95
CA LEU A 260 -0.14 6.55 18.09
C LEU A 260 -0.75 5.15 17.87
N GLY A 261 -2.09 5.10 17.80
CA GLY A 261 -2.80 3.86 17.53
C GLY A 261 -2.56 3.34 16.10
N GLU A 262 -3.03 2.11 15.84
CA GLU A 262 -2.97 1.52 14.50
C GLU A 262 -3.57 2.46 13.47
N GLN A 263 -2.81 2.72 12.39
CA GLN A 263 -3.17 3.66 11.32
C GLN A 263 -3.51 5.08 11.82
N GLY A 264 -3.05 5.46 13.02
CA GLY A 264 -3.34 6.77 13.60
C GLY A 264 -4.83 7.01 13.82
N ASN A 265 -5.58 6.01 14.31
CA ASN A 265 -7.03 6.11 14.60
C ASN A 265 -7.38 7.19 15.61
N ASN A 266 -6.42 7.68 16.38
CA ASN A 266 -6.53 8.79 17.33
C ASN A 266 -6.21 10.16 16.72
N LEU A 267 -5.94 10.24 15.42
CA LEU A 267 -5.70 11.48 14.68
C LEU A 267 -6.78 11.71 13.63
N SER A 268 -7.21 12.97 13.45
CA SER A 268 -8.07 13.35 12.34
C SER A 268 -7.34 13.21 10.99
N VAL A 269 -8.08 13.18 9.89
CA VAL A 269 -7.50 13.12 8.53
C VAL A 269 -6.53 14.28 8.30
N GLY A 270 -6.91 15.50 8.69
CA GLY A 270 -6.05 16.67 8.58
C GLY A 270 -4.80 16.58 9.45
N GLN A 271 -4.92 16.08 10.68
CA GLN A 271 -3.76 15.87 11.57
C GLN A 271 -2.77 14.85 10.99
N LYS A 272 -3.26 13.79 10.33
CA LYS A 272 -2.39 12.85 9.61
C LYS A 272 -1.64 13.51 8.46
N GLN A 273 -2.28 14.40 7.72
CA GLN A 273 -1.63 15.16 6.66
C GLN A 273 -0.58 16.14 7.21
N LEU A 274 -0.90 16.86 8.31
CA LEU A 274 0.08 17.71 8.98
C LEU A 274 1.27 16.91 9.53
N LEU A 275 1.04 15.71 10.05
CA LEU A 275 2.11 14.80 10.45
C LEU A 275 3.00 14.39 9.26
N ALA A 276 2.41 14.11 8.11
CA ALA A 276 3.16 13.83 6.89
C ALA A 276 3.97 15.05 6.41
N MET A 277 3.43 16.26 6.55
CA MET A 277 4.18 17.49 6.29
C MET A 277 5.34 17.68 7.26
N ALA A 278 5.18 17.37 8.55
CA ALA A 278 6.28 17.40 9.52
C ALA A 278 7.41 16.44 9.12
N ARG A 279 7.09 15.26 8.62
CA ARG A 279 8.10 14.31 8.05
C ARG A 279 8.91 14.93 6.92
N VAL A 280 8.26 15.70 6.05
CA VAL A 280 8.90 16.37 4.92
C VAL A 280 9.80 17.49 5.40
N LEU A 281 9.33 18.33 6.34
CA LEU A 281 10.13 19.40 6.92
C LEU A 281 11.43 18.88 7.51
N VAL A 282 11.35 17.79 8.27
CA VAL A 282 12.52 17.16 8.89
C VAL A 282 13.42 16.48 7.85
N ALA A 283 12.84 15.92 6.78
CA ALA A 283 13.59 15.27 5.70
C ALA A 283 14.30 16.27 4.78
N ALA A 284 13.77 17.50 4.66
CA ALA A 284 14.24 18.58 3.81
C ALA A 284 14.62 18.13 2.37
N PRO A 285 13.71 17.47 1.62
CA PRO A 285 14.01 17.01 0.27
C PRO A 285 14.16 18.17 -0.70
N GLN A 286 14.86 17.98 -1.81
CA GLN A 286 14.97 18.99 -2.87
C GLN A 286 13.70 19.09 -3.72
N ILE A 287 12.96 17.98 -3.83
CA ILE A 287 11.69 17.88 -4.58
C ILE A 287 10.63 17.26 -3.68
N LEU A 288 9.49 17.91 -3.57
CA LEU A 288 8.32 17.40 -2.88
C LEU A 288 7.16 17.22 -3.85
N ILE A 289 6.62 16.04 -3.87
CA ILE A 289 5.41 15.71 -4.61
C ILE A 289 4.26 15.58 -3.61
N LEU A 290 3.16 16.28 -3.87
CA LEU A 290 1.97 16.25 -3.04
C LEU A 290 0.79 15.72 -3.85
N ASP A 291 0.19 14.63 -3.39
CA ASP A 291 -1.11 14.18 -3.88
C ASP A 291 -2.19 14.79 -2.95
N GLU A 292 -2.72 15.94 -3.36
CA GLU A 292 -3.65 16.71 -2.54
C GLU A 292 -5.08 16.14 -2.63
N ALA A 293 -5.54 15.49 -1.57
CA ALA A 293 -6.96 15.24 -1.35
C ALA A 293 -7.39 15.85 -0.03
N THR A 294 -7.66 17.13 -0.08
CA THR A 294 -8.15 17.91 1.08
C THR A 294 -9.68 17.86 1.22
N ALA A 295 -10.36 16.95 0.54
CA ALA A 295 -11.79 16.72 0.75
C ALA A 295 -12.05 16.32 2.22
N ASN A 296 -12.94 17.03 2.90
CA ASN A 296 -13.33 16.82 4.31
C ASN A 296 -12.32 17.26 5.39
N ILE A 297 -11.51 18.30 5.12
CA ILE A 297 -10.67 18.91 6.14
C ILE A 297 -11.30 20.22 6.60
N ASP A 298 -11.29 20.47 7.92
CA ASP A 298 -11.76 21.71 8.49
C ASP A 298 -10.89 22.91 8.06
N SER A 299 -11.46 24.11 8.05
CA SER A 299 -10.80 25.32 7.58
C SER A 299 -9.54 25.69 8.38
N GLY A 300 -9.49 25.37 9.67
CA GLY A 300 -8.31 25.62 10.52
C GLY A 300 -7.11 24.75 10.11
N THR A 301 -7.35 23.46 9.91
CA THR A 301 -6.34 22.52 9.44
C THR A 301 -5.89 22.84 8.02
N GLU A 302 -6.80 23.28 7.14
CA GLU A 302 -6.44 23.74 5.79
C GLU A 302 -5.46 24.91 5.82
N GLN A 303 -5.72 25.91 6.65
CA GLN A 303 -4.81 27.04 6.81
C GLN A 303 -3.43 26.61 7.35
N ALA A 304 -3.39 25.59 8.23
CA ALA A 304 -2.14 25.03 8.73
C ALA A 304 -1.36 24.32 7.61
N ILE A 305 -2.05 23.54 6.75
CA ILE A 305 -1.46 22.89 5.57
C ILE A 305 -0.87 23.96 4.62
N GLN A 306 -1.63 25.02 4.30
CA GLN A 306 -1.14 26.10 3.42
C GLN A 306 0.08 26.80 4.01
N ARG A 307 0.13 27.04 5.33
CA ARG A 307 1.31 27.61 5.99
C ARG A 307 2.52 26.68 5.90
N ALA A 308 2.34 25.38 6.15
CA ALA A 308 3.38 24.38 6.00
C ALA A 308 3.93 24.32 4.57
N LEU A 309 3.05 24.39 3.56
CA LEU A 309 3.44 24.45 2.15
C LEU A 309 4.27 25.67 1.82
N ARG A 310 3.90 26.85 2.32
CA ARG A 310 4.68 28.07 2.10
C ARG A 310 6.07 28.00 2.75
N ALA A 311 6.19 27.39 3.92
CA ALA A 311 7.48 27.17 4.57
C ALA A 311 8.37 26.20 3.75
N ILE A 312 7.81 25.11 3.25
CA ILE A 312 8.52 24.11 2.46
C ILE A 312 8.97 24.70 1.10
N ARG A 313 8.11 25.48 0.44
CA ARG A 313 8.37 26.11 -0.88
C ARG A 313 9.63 26.97 -0.92
N GLN A 314 10.04 27.57 0.19
CA GLN A 314 11.22 28.43 0.22
C GLN A 314 12.52 27.70 -0.18
N HIS A 315 12.58 26.38 0.04
CA HIS A 315 13.78 25.58 -0.14
C HIS A 315 13.60 24.34 -1.03
N THR A 316 12.37 24.05 -1.47
CA THR A 316 12.01 22.78 -2.12
C THR A 316 11.18 23.05 -3.38
N THR A 317 11.48 22.35 -4.47
CA THR A 317 10.64 22.35 -5.68
C THR A 317 9.37 21.56 -5.41
N LEU A 318 8.21 22.15 -5.67
CA LEU A 318 6.89 21.56 -5.40
C LEU A 318 6.22 21.07 -6.68
N VAL A 319 5.74 19.83 -6.65
CA VAL A 319 4.84 19.26 -7.66
C VAL A 319 3.56 18.82 -6.96
N VAL A 320 2.47 19.53 -7.18
CA VAL A 320 1.20 19.28 -6.47
C VAL A 320 0.15 18.78 -7.43
N ILE A 321 -0.43 17.61 -7.14
CA ILE A 321 -1.66 17.16 -7.81
C ILE A 321 -2.81 17.91 -7.17
N ALA A 322 -3.18 19.05 -7.78
CA ALA A 322 -4.10 19.99 -7.17
C ALA A 322 -5.55 19.67 -7.51
N HIS A 323 -6.40 19.71 -6.50
CA HIS A 323 -7.84 19.55 -6.58
C HIS A 323 -8.60 20.80 -6.11
N ARG A 324 -7.91 21.80 -5.54
CA ARG A 324 -8.52 23.05 -5.07
C ARG A 324 -8.03 24.26 -5.85
N VAL A 325 -8.95 25.18 -6.10
CA VAL A 325 -8.65 26.45 -6.78
C VAL A 325 -7.58 27.25 -6.06
N SER A 326 -7.63 27.32 -4.72
CA SER A 326 -6.68 28.07 -3.89
C SER A 326 -5.23 27.58 -4.11
N THR A 327 -5.02 26.28 -4.20
CA THR A 327 -3.69 25.70 -4.44
C THR A 327 -3.23 25.92 -5.88
N ILE A 328 -4.14 25.78 -6.86
CA ILE A 328 -3.82 25.94 -8.28
C ILE A 328 -3.39 27.38 -8.59
N THR A 329 -4.06 28.36 -8.01
CA THR A 329 -3.79 29.79 -8.27
C THR A 329 -2.45 30.30 -7.73
N GLU A 330 -1.88 29.62 -6.72
CA GLU A 330 -0.56 29.95 -6.16
C GLU A 330 0.60 29.31 -6.95
N ALA A 331 0.34 28.45 -7.94
CA ALA A 331 1.36 27.77 -8.72
C ALA A 331 2.04 28.72 -9.73
N ASP A 332 3.37 28.58 -9.87
CA ASP A 332 4.17 29.29 -10.87
C ASP A 332 3.89 28.73 -12.27
N THR A 333 3.70 27.42 -12.35
CA THR A 333 3.35 26.71 -13.57
C THR A 333 2.20 25.73 -13.31
N ILE A 334 1.23 25.72 -14.20
CA ILE A 334 0.12 24.76 -14.19
C ILE A 334 0.27 23.87 -15.42
N LEU A 335 0.27 22.57 -15.24
CA LEU A 335 0.25 21.57 -16.30
C LEU A 335 -1.13 20.91 -16.35
N VAL A 336 -1.87 21.11 -17.43
CA VAL A 336 -3.18 20.51 -17.62
C VAL A 336 -3.05 19.19 -18.36
N LEU A 337 -3.40 18.11 -17.68
CA LEU A 337 -3.38 16.76 -18.24
C LEU A 337 -4.77 16.31 -18.67
N HIS A 338 -4.87 15.83 -19.90
CA HIS A 338 -6.09 15.24 -20.43
C HIS A 338 -5.79 13.95 -21.20
N ARG A 339 -6.38 12.83 -20.76
CA ARG A 339 -6.19 11.50 -21.38
C ARG A 339 -4.72 11.14 -21.61
N GLY A 340 -3.88 11.44 -20.64
CA GLY A 340 -2.46 11.12 -20.69
C GLY A 340 -1.59 12.08 -21.48
N GLN A 341 -2.11 13.21 -21.97
CA GLN A 341 -1.36 14.23 -22.69
C GLN A 341 -1.36 15.56 -21.95
N ALA A 342 -0.26 16.30 -22.05
CA ALA A 342 -0.17 17.68 -21.62
C ALA A 342 -0.84 18.57 -22.69
N VAL A 343 -2.00 19.11 -22.37
CA VAL A 343 -2.81 19.89 -23.36
C VAL A 343 -2.63 21.37 -23.21
N GLU A 344 -2.33 21.88 -22.00
CA GLU A 344 -2.09 23.28 -21.71
C GLU A 344 -1.00 23.37 -20.63
N GLN A 345 -0.14 24.38 -20.76
CA GLN A 345 0.91 24.70 -19.78
C GLN A 345 1.09 26.21 -19.73
N GLY A 346 1.16 26.77 -18.55
CA GLY A 346 1.36 28.22 -18.31
C GLY A 346 1.02 28.60 -16.88
N ASN A 347 1.07 29.88 -16.56
CA ASN A 347 0.59 30.38 -15.27
C ASN A 347 -0.94 30.57 -15.26
N HIS A 348 -1.49 30.81 -14.06
CA HIS A 348 -2.93 30.98 -13.87
C HIS A 348 -3.54 32.06 -14.81
N ARG A 349 -2.90 33.22 -14.96
CA ARG A 349 -3.41 34.33 -15.78
C ARG A 349 -3.39 33.99 -17.27
N GLU A 350 -2.30 33.40 -17.74
CA GLU A 350 -2.15 32.97 -19.13
C GLU A 350 -3.21 31.96 -19.53
N LEU A 351 -3.43 30.94 -18.70
CA LEU A 351 -4.38 29.88 -18.99
C LEU A 351 -5.83 30.35 -18.89
N LEU A 352 -6.14 31.30 -18.00
CA LEU A 352 -7.47 31.94 -17.98
C LEU A 352 -7.72 32.74 -19.26
N ALA A 353 -6.71 33.47 -19.74
CA ALA A 353 -6.84 34.27 -20.96
C ALA A 353 -7.05 33.40 -22.21
N GLN A 354 -6.51 32.20 -22.25
CA GLN A 354 -6.69 31.23 -23.34
C GLN A 354 -8.11 30.65 -23.43
N GLN A 355 -8.90 30.75 -22.33
CA GLN A 355 -10.27 30.20 -22.25
C GLN A 355 -10.36 28.71 -22.64
N GLY A 356 -9.31 27.94 -22.39
CA GLY A 356 -9.18 26.54 -22.74
C GLY A 356 -9.81 25.60 -21.70
N ARG A 357 -9.24 24.40 -21.58
CA ARG A 357 -9.70 23.39 -20.63
C ARG A 357 -9.47 23.82 -19.18
N TYR A 358 -8.36 24.50 -18.90
CA TYR A 358 -8.10 25.05 -17.57
C TYR A 358 -9.21 26.01 -17.15
N TRP A 359 -9.60 26.94 -18.00
CA TRP A 359 -10.69 27.88 -17.74
C TRP A 359 -12.01 27.16 -17.44
N GLN A 360 -12.36 26.13 -18.23
CA GLN A 360 -13.57 25.33 -18.00
C GLN A 360 -13.55 24.65 -16.63
N MET A 361 -12.42 24.02 -16.27
CA MET A 361 -12.24 23.37 -14.96
C MET A 361 -12.31 24.36 -13.81
N TYR A 362 -11.69 25.52 -13.96
CA TYR A 362 -11.71 26.61 -12.98
C TYR A 362 -13.13 27.11 -12.73
N GLN A 363 -13.92 27.35 -13.76
CA GLN A 363 -15.33 27.78 -13.64
C GLN A 363 -16.19 26.74 -12.93
N LEU A 364 -16.02 25.46 -13.25
CA LEU A 364 -16.74 24.36 -12.59
C LEU A 364 -16.42 24.26 -11.10
N GLN A 365 -15.16 24.46 -10.72
CA GLN A 365 -14.75 24.42 -9.32
C GLN A 365 -15.27 25.63 -8.54
N LEU A 366 -15.23 26.83 -9.10
CA LEU A 366 -15.80 28.02 -8.47
C LEU A 366 -17.31 27.86 -8.23
N ALA A 367 -18.05 27.37 -9.21
CA ALA A 367 -19.47 27.11 -9.06
C ALA A 367 -19.77 26.03 -7.98
N GLY A 368 -18.91 25.03 -7.85
CA GLY A 368 -18.98 24.02 -6.79
C GLY A 368 -18.69 24.58 -5.40
N ASP A 369 -17.72 25.46 -5.27
CA ASP A 369 -17.34 26.08 -4.01
C ASP A 369 -18.42 27.10 -3.53
N GLU A 370 -19.03 27.84 -4.45
CA GLU A 370 -20.14 28.75 -4.16
C GLU A 370 -21.39 28.00 -3.67
N LEU A 371 -21.73 26.87 -4.31
CA LEU A 371 -22.83 26.01 -3.86
C LEU A 371 -22.58 25.40 -2.49
N SER A 372 -21.35 25.00 -2.19
CA SER A 372 -21.00 24.43 -0.87
C SER A 372 -20.97 25.48 0.23
N SER A 373 -20.57 26.72 -0.06
CA SER A 373 -20.58 27.83 0.91
C SER A 373 -21.98 28.42 1.13
N GLY A 374 -22.87 28.39 0.13
CA GLY A 374 -24.26 28.84 0.24
C GLY A 374 -25.12 27.91 1.12
N ILE A 375 -24.88 26.61 1.10
CA ILE A 375 -25.60 25.63 1.95
C ILE A 375 -25.25 25.78 3.44
N VAL A 376 -24.04 26.24 3.77
CA VAL A 376 -23.59 26.46 5.17
C VAL A 376 -24.16 27.78 5.75
N ALA A 377 -24.58 28.70 4.93
CA ALA A 377 -25.14 29.98 5.36
C ALA A 377 -26.66 29.94 5.65
N GLU A 378 -27.37 28.88 5.25
CA GLU A 378 -28.81 28.70 5.45
C GLU A 378 -29.15 27.59 6.48
N ALA A 379 -28.18 26.96 7.14
CA ALA A 379 -28.36 25.95 8.21
C ALA A 379 -27.85 26.46 9.56
#